data_9fdeb6e3d53527ab4dab49caa25d761b
#
_entry.id   9fdeb6e3d53527ab4dab49caa25d761b
#
_cell.length_a   1.000
_cell.length_b   1.000
_cell.length_c   1.000
_cell.angle_alpha   90.00
_cell.angle_beta   90.00
_cell.angle_gamma   90.00
#
_symmetry.space_group_name_H-M   'P 1'
#
loop_
_entity.id
_entity.type
_entity.pdbx_description
1 polymer ?
#
loop_
_entity_poly.entity_id
_entity_poly.type
_entity_poly.pdbx_seq_one_letter_code
_entity_poly.pdbx_strand_id
1 'polypeptide(L)'
;LSRFFVDGAAATDVHQGSGGDCWFLAALMAVSAKKELIESLCVARDEKIGVYGFVFYRDGEWIYEVIDDKLFLKVGDDDDLKIVRDWDKQKKEGLSLKHDEDKLKDSLQRGGEALYFSHCKSNETWLPLIEKAYAKAHGDYFSIEGGFASEAIEDLTGGVGVVLNPEDSKSNHLLPHPVVHVLPSRDRL
;
A
#
# COMPACT_ATOMS: atom_id res chain seq x y z
N LEU A 1 5.64 -17.49 -6.14
CA LEU A 1 4.98 -16.38 -6.83
C LEU A 1 4.06 -15.71 -5.84
N SER A 2 4.30 -14.43 -5.55
CA SER A 2 3.39 -13.61 -4.76
C SER A 2 2.06 -13.46 -5.50
N ARG A 3 0.95 -13.42 -4.77
CA ARG A 3 -0.39 -13.20 -5.32
C ARG A 3 -0.90 -11.84 -4.85
N PHE A 4 -1.80 -11.24 -5.63
CA PHE A 4 -2.39 -9.99 -5.23
C PHE A 4 -3.19 -10.16 -3.92
N PHE A 5 -4.16 -11.08 -3.88
CA PHE A 5 -4.82 -11.57 -2.66
C PHE A 5 -4.64 -13.08 -2.51
N VAL A 6 -4.56 -13.59 -1.28
CA VAL A 6 -4.61 -15.02 -0.97
C VAL A 6 -5.94 -15.34 -0.30
N ASP A 7 -6.26 -14.72 0.84
CA ASP A 7 -7.49 -14.93 1.62
C ASP A 7 -8.31 -13.63 1.77
N GLY A 8 -8.11 -12.67 0.85
CA GLY A 8 -8.68 -11.33 0.91
C GLY A 8 -7.87 -10.39 1.83
N ALA A 9 -8.16 -9.10 1.77
CA ALA A 9 -7.46 -8.09 2.57
C ALA A 9 -7.79 -8.24 4.06
N ALA A 10 -6.78 -8.39 4.91
CA ALA A 10 -6.95 -8.45 6.35
C ALA A 10 -6.10 -7.41 7.07
N ALA A 11 -6.64 -6.81 8.16
CA ALA A 11 -5.91 -5.82 8.97
C ALA A 11 -4.59 -6.36 9.55
N THR A 12 -4.54 -7.68 9.80
CA THR A 12 -3.35 -8.36 10.35
C THR A 12 -2.21 -8.46 9.34
N ASP A 13 -2.47 -8.22 8.06
CA ASP A 13 -1.47 -8.31 7.00
C ASP A 13 -0.71 -6.99 6.81
N VAL A 14 -1.21 -5.90 7.41
CA VAL A 14 -0.63 -4.56 7.24
C VAL A 14 0.62 -4.39 8.09
N HIS A 15 1.76 -4.24 7.43
CA HIS A 15 3.04 -3.88 8.03
C HIS A 15 3.56 -2.59 7.42
N GLN A 16 3.89 -1.63 8.28
CA GLN A 16 4.49 -0.38 7.87
C GLN A 16 5.95 -0.59 7.46
N GLY A 17 6.35 0.07 6.38
CA GLY A 17 7.74 0.18 5.96
C GLY A 17 8.43 1.42 6.52
N SER A 18 9.26 2.04 5.70
CA SER A 18 10.07 3.23 6.07
C SER A 18 9.36 4.56 5.79
N GLY A 19 8.15 4.54 5.23
CA GLY A 19 7.36 5.74 4.92
C GLY A 19 6.69 6.37 6.14
N GLY A 20 6.34 7.66 6.04
CA GLY A 20 5.58 8.42 7.04
C GLY A 20 4.06 8.34 6.87
N ASP A 21 3.55 7.30 6.25
CA ASP A 21 2.17 7.09 5.83
C ASP A 21 1.32 6.25 6.81
N CYS A 22 1.73 6.18 8.08
CA CYS A 22 1.03 5.40 9.12
C CYS A 22 -0.46 5.74 9.24
N TRP A 23 -0.84 6.98 8.96
CA TRP A 23 -2.23 7.45 8.94
C TRP A 23 -3.05 6.77 7.83
N PHE A 24 -2.46 6.60 6.64
CA PHE A 24 -3.06 5.89 5.51
C PHE A 24 -3.18 4.38 5.81
N LEU A 25 -2.11 3.78 6.35
CA LEU A 25 -2.13 2.37 6.74
C LEU A 25 -3.16 2.09 7.83
N ALA A 26 -3.32 3.01 8.80
CA ALA A 26 -4.37 2.90 9.81
C ALA A 26 -5.78 2.94 9.19
N ALA A 27 -5.99 3.78 8.18
CA ALA A 27 -7.24 3.81 7.42
C ALA A 27 -7.47 2.50 6.67
N LEU A 28 -6.46 1.97 5.98
CA LEU A 28 -6.55 0.66 5.31
C LEU A 28 -6.90 -0.46 6.29
N MET A 29 -6.27 -0.49 7.47
CA MET A 29 -6.61 -1.46 8.52
C MET A 29 -8.08 -1.34 8.96
N ALA A 30 -8.57 -0.12 9.15
CA ALA A 30 -9.96 0.11 9.55
C ALA A 30 -10.94 -0.32 8.45
N VAL A 31 -10.65 0.02 7.19
CA VAL A 31 -11.49 -0.34 6.03
C VAL A 31 -11.45 -1.84 5.74
N SER A 32 -10.30 -2.52 5.98
CA SER A 32 -10.14 -3.96 5.78
C SER A 32 -10.97 -4.82 6.74
N ALA A 33 -11.57 -4.23 7.80
CA ALA A 33 -12.59 -4.90 8.59
C ALA A 33 -13.80 -5.35 7.72
N LYS A 34 -13.97 -4.72 6.55
CA LYS A 34 -14.88 -5.15 5.49
C LYS A 34 -14.06 -5.41 4.23
N LYS A 35 -13.68 -6.67 4.03
CA LYS A 35 -12.77 -7.10 2.93
C LYS A 35 -13.23 -6.61 1.56
N GLU A 36 -14.52 -6.63 1.32
CA GLU A 36 -15.14 -6.21 0.05
C GLU A 36 -14.83 -4.75 -0.31
N LEU A 37 -14.63 -3.87 0.70
CA LEU A 37 -14.29 -2.48 0.45
C LEU A 37 -12.89 -2.34 -0.13
N ILE A 38 -11.90 -3.02 0.44
CA ILE A 38 -10.52 -3.01 -0.07
C ILE A 38 -10.46 -3.70 -1.44
N GLU A 39 -11.13 -4.83 -1.59
CA GLU A 39 -11.14 -5.59 -2.85
C GLU A 39 -11.77 -4.76 -3.98
N SER A 40 -12.79 -3.94 -3.69
CA SER A 40 -13.46 -3.09 -4.67
C SER A 40 -12.62 -1.91 -5.15
N LEU A 41 -11.54 -1.55 -4.45
CA LEU A 41 -10.61 -0.51 -4.90
C LEU A 41 -9.80 -0.94 -6.12
N CYS A 42 -9.50 -2.23 -6.25
CA CYS A 42 -8.82 -2.76 -7.42
C CYS A 42 -9.83 -3.14 -8.50
N VAL A 43 -10.14 -2.21 -9.39
CA VAL A 43 -11.17 -2.37 -10.43
C VAL A 43 -10.71 -3.15 -11.64
N ALA A 44 -9.40 -3.23 -11.88
CA ALA A 44 -8.82 -4.00 -12.98
C ALA A 44 -7.41 -4.47 -12.61
N ARG A 45 -7.05 -5.68 -13.01
CA ARG A 45 -5.69 -6.18 -12.86
C ARG A 45 -5.35 -7.25 -13.89
N ASP A 46 -4.09 -7.26 -14.28
CA ASP A 46 -3.47 -8.37 -15.00
C ASP A 46 -2.12 -8.71 -14.32
N GLU A 47 -2.14 -9.74 -13.48
CA GLU A 47 -0.98 -10.18 -12.70
C GLU A 47 0.13 -10.78 -13.58
N LYS A 48 -0.17 -11.15 -14.84
CA LYS A 48 0.83 -11.72 -15.77
C LYS A 48 1.74 -10.64 -16.38
N ILE A 49 1.15 -9.47 -16.66
CA ILE A 49 1.89 -8.34 -17.21
C ILE A 49 2.21 -7.29 -16.15
N GLY A 50 1.73 -7.49 -14.90
CA GLY A 50 2.02 -6.63 -13.77
C GLY A 50 1.37 -5.25 -13.86
N VAL A 51 0.09 -5.18 -14.28
CA VAL A 51 -0.67 -3.92 -14.36
C VAL A 51 -1.91 -3.98 -13.48
N TYR A 52 -2.13 -2.90 -12.72
CA TYR A 52 -3.24 -2.79 -11.77
C TYR A 52 -3.90 -1.44 -11.88
N GLY A 53 -5.24 -1.43 -11.84
CA GLY A 53 -6.09 -0.23 -11.83
C GLY A 53 -6.82 -0.11 -10.51
N PHE A 54 -6.67 1.03 -9.85
CA PHE A 54 -7.31 1.35 -8.58
C PHE A 54 -8.22 2.57 -8.74
N VAL A 55 -9.21 2.66 -7.85
CA VAL A 55 -10.09 3.82 -7.75
C VAL A 55 -10.03 4.40 -6.34
N PHE A 56 -10.07 5.73 -6.26
CA PHE A 56 -10.13 6.49 -5.02
C PHE A 56 -11.17 7.61 -5.18
N TYR A 57 -11.82 7.96 -4.07
CA TYR A 57 -12.72 9.10 -4.03
C TYR A 57 -11.97 10.34 -3.60
N ARG A 58 -11.89 11.35 -4.46
CA ARG A 58 -11.15 12.56 -4.18
C ARG A 58 -11.86 13.78 -4.75
N ASP A 59 -11.91 14.86 -3.96
CA ASP A 59 -12.51 16.13 -4.36
C ASP A 59 -13.97 16.00 -4.88
N GLY A 60 -14.72 15.03 -4.35
CA GLY A 60 -16.13 14.83 -4.68
C GLY A 60 -16.38 13.86 -5.85
N GLU A 61 -15.34 13.26 -6.42
CA GLU A 61 -15.47 12.32 -7.54
C GLU A 61 -14.56 11.09 -7.39
N TRP A 62 -14.93 10.01 -8.10
CA TRP A 62 -14.07 8.83 -8.20
C TRP A 62 -13.01 9.05 -9.28
N ILE A 63 -11.77 9.02 -8.87
CA ILE A 63 -10.60 9.03 -9.77
C ILE A 63 -10.04 7.63 -9.90
N TYR A 64 -9.29 7.36 -10.97
CA TYR A 64 -8.62 6.08 -11.16
C TYR A 64 -7.14 6.27 -11.44
N GLU A 65 -6.35 5.31 -10.92
CA GLU A 65 -4.91 5.26 -11.12
C GLU A 65 -4.50 3.89 -11.66
N VAL A 66 -3.64 3.91 -12.66
CA VAL A 66 -3.04 2.69 -13.23
C VAL A 66 -1.57 2.64 -12.84
N ILE A 67 -1.15 1.52 -12.26
CA ILE A 67 0.24 1.32 -11.82
C ILE A 67 0.80 0.01 -12.38
N ASP A 68 2.12 -0.11 -12.36
CA ASP A 68 2.84 -1.36 -12.57
C ASP A 68 3.15 -2.06 -11.22
N ASP A 69 3.66 -3.30 -11.29
CA ASP A 69 4.02 -4.13 -10.13
C ASP A 69 5.43 -3.86 -9.58
N LYS A 70 6.14 -2.86 -10.10
CA LYS A 70 7.48 -2.52 -9.62
C LYS A 70 7.39 -1.80 -8.27
N LEU A 71 8.04 -2.35 -7.27
CA LEU A 71 8.08 -1.83 -5.91
C LEU A 71 9.50 -1.41 -5.55
N PHE A 72 9.61 -0.43 -4.64
CA PHE A 72 10.90 0.03 -4.13
C PHE A 72 11.41 -0.93 -3.07
N LEU A 73 12.67 -1.33 -3.21
CA LEU A 73 13.35 -2.20 -2.25
C LEU A 73 14.22 -1.38 -1.31
N LYS A 74 14.36 -1.84 -0.08
CA LYS A 74 15.38 -1.34 0.83
C LYS A 74 16.74 -1.60 0.20
N VAL A 75 17.59 -0.61 0.26
CA VAL A 75 19.00 -0.82 -0.04
C VAL A 75 19.53 -1.64 1.13
N GLY A 76 19.96 -2.87 0.84
CA GLY A 76 20.63 -3.72 1.82
C GLY A 76 21.97 -3.13 2.28
N ASP A 77 22.69 -3.88 3.12
CA ASP A 77 24.04 -3.53 3.55
C ASP A 77 24.96 -3.25 2.36
N ASP A 78 26.11 -2.60 2.62
CA ASP A 78 27.08 -2.21 1.58
C ASP A 78 27.46 -3.35 0.59
N ASP A 79 27.32 -4.60 1.01
CA ASP A 79 27.56 -5.76 0.15
C ASP A 79 26.44 -6.00 -0.87
N ASP A 80 25.18 -5.77 -0.53
CA ASP A 80 24.05 -5.87 -1.48
C ASP A 80 24.13 -4.73 -2.53
N LEU A 81 24.54 -3.54 -2.12
CA LEU A 81 24.82 -2.42 -3.02
C LEU A 81 25.95 -2.70 -4.00
N LYS A 82 27.01 -3.38 -3.56
CA LYS A 82 28.11 -3.79 -4.44
C LYS A 82 27.60 -4.79 -5.48
N ILE A 83 26.79 -5.78 -5.06
CA ILE A 83 26.23 -6.79 -5.96
C ILE A 83 25.40 -6.10 -7.07
N VAL A 84 24.54 -5.15 -6.73
CA VAL A 84 23.70 -4.41 -7.71
C VAL A 84 24.58 -3.57 -8.65
N ARG A 85 25.58 -2.84 -8.11
CA ARG A 85 26.50 -2.03 -8.94
C ARG A 85 27.37 -2.87 -9.86
N ASP A 86 27.91 -3.99 -9.33
CA ASP A 86 28.76 -4.89 -10.11
C ASP A 86 27.94 -5.58 -11.19
N TRP A 87 26.68 -5.92 -10.92
CA TRP A 87 25.76 -6.48 -11.91
C TRP A 87 25.45 -5.50 -13.02
N ASP A 88 25.12 -4.23 -12.70
CA ASP A 88 24.88 -3.18 -13.70
C ASP A 88 26.12 -2.89 -14.56
N LYS A 89 27.31 -2.92 -13.96
CA LYS A 89 28.58 -2.74 -14.64
C LYS A 89 28.86 -3.91 -15.60
N GLN A 90 28.74 -5.14 -15.11
CA GLN A 90 28.98 -6.34 -15.91
C GLN A 90 27.97 -6.48 -17.05
N LYS A 91 26.70 -6.11 -16.84
CA LYS A 91 25.69 -6.07 -17.88
C LYS A 91 26.03 -5.07 -18.98
N LYS A 92 26.57 -3.90 -18.62
CA LYS A 92 27.05 -2.90 -19.59
C LYS A 92 28.28 -3.35 -20.36
N GLU A 93 29.14 -4.16 -19.74
CA GLU A 93 30.36 -4.70 -20.33
C GLU A 93 30.16 -6.02 -21.09
N GLY A 94 28.93 -6.56 -21.11
CA GLY A 94 28.58 -7.80 -21.85
C GLY A 94 29.19 -9.07 -21.27
N LEU A 95 29.57 -9.07 -19.99
CA LEU A 95 30.16 -10.21 -19.29
C LEU A 95 29.11 -11.24 -18.85
N SER A 96 29.51 -12.52 -18.76
CA SER A 96 28.61 -13.61 -18.40
C SER A 96 28.21 -13.55 -16.91
N LEU A 97 26.90 -13.36 -16.64
CA LEU A 97 26.32 -13.02 -15.35
C LEU A 97 25.83 -14.21 -14.50
N LYS A 98 26.09 -15.46 -14.93
CA LYS A 98 25.43 -16.65 -14.34
C LYS A 98 25.63 -16.85 -12.84
N HIS A 99 26.72 -16.38 -12.23
CA HIS A 99 26.98 -16.59 -10.80
C HIS A 99 26.38 -15.49 -9.93
N ASP A 100 26.20 -14.29 -10.48
CA ASP A 100 25.68 -13.14 -9.71
C ASP A 100 24.15 -13.00 -9.81
N GLU A 101 23.53 -13.62 -10.83
CA GLU A 101 22.06 -13.66 -10.94
C GLU A 101 21.38 -14.39 -9.78
N ASP A 102 21.99 -15.48 -9.30
CA ASP A 102 21.42 -16.26 -8.19
C ASP A 102 21.56 -15.51 -6.86
N LYS A 103 22.69 -14.82 -6.64
CA LYS A 103 22.88 -13.95 -5.48
C LYS A 103 21.97 -12.73 -5.50
N LEU A 104 21.78 -12.13 -6.68
CA LEU A 104 20.85 -11.02 -6.84
C LEU A 104 19.42 -11.48 -6.61
N LYS A 105 19.02 -12.64 -7.12
CA LYS A 105 17.71 -13.23 -6.86
C LYS A 105 17.50 -13.52 -5.39
N ASP A 106 18.49 -14.06 -4.69
CA ASP A 106 18.43 -14.31 -3.26
C ASP A 106 18.30 -13.02 -2.44
N SER A 107 19.05 -11.96 -2.80
CA SER A 107 18.92 -10.67 -2.13
C SER A 107 17.59 -9.97 -2.40
N LEU A 108 17.01 -10.16 -3.60
CA LEU A 108 15.70 -9.63 -3.98
C LEU A 108 14.52 -10.48 -3.46
N GLN A 109 14.74 -11.74 -3.08
CA GLN A 109 13.69 -12.67 -2.63
C GLN A 109 13.50 -12.70 -1.11
N ARG A 110 13.96 -11.70 -0.37
CA ARG A 110 13.78 -11.59 1.09
C ARG A 110 12.31 -11.36 1.51
N GLY A 111 11.36 -11.52 0.58
CA GLY A 111 9.94 -11.34 0.83
C GLY A 111 9.56 -9.89 1.13
N GLY A 112 8.46 -9.69 1.85
CA GLY A 112 7.94 -8.36 2.17
C GLY A 112 8.92 -7.47 2.96
N GLU A 113 9.80 -8.04 3.76
CA GLU A 113 10.81 -7.29 4.53
C GLU A 113 11.83 -6.55 3.65
N ALA A 114 12.02 -6.99 2.40
CA ALA A 114 12.87 -6.30 1.43
C ALA A 114 12.23 -5.02 0.87
N LEU A 115 10.93 -4.83 1.03
CA LEU A 115 10.23 -3.63 0.54
C LEU A 115 10.56 -2.42 1.39
N TYR A 116 10.77 -1.27 0.73
CA TYR A 116 11.05 -0.01 1.42
C TYR A 116 9.79 0.54 2.10
N PHE A 117 8.67 0.51 1.39
CA PHE A 117 7.37 0.95 1.87
C PHE A 117 6.60 -0.18 2.56
N SER A 118 5.28 -0.09 2.64
CA SER A 118 4.47 -1.09 3.31
C SER A 118 4.57 -2.49 2.67
N HIS A 119 4.26 -3.51 3.44
CA HIS A 119 4.25 -4.88 2.96
C HIS A 119 3.25 -5.73 3.75
N CYS A 120 2.77 -6.81 3.11
CA CYS A 120 1.96 -7.80 3.79
C CYS A 120 2.85 -8.78 4.57
N LYS A 121 2.33 -9.28 5.69
CA LYS A 121 2.96 -10.37 6.45
C LYS A 121 2.96 -11.68 5.65
N SER A 122 1.89 -11.91 4.92
CA SER A 122 1.74 -13.02 3.98
C SER A 122 2.41 -12.68 2.64
N ASN A 123 2.54 -13.69 1.77
CA ASN A 123 3.10 -13.48 0.42
C ASN A 123 2.07 -12.86 -0.55
N GLU A 124 1.49 -11.74 -0.14
CA GLU A 124 0.51 -10.93 -0.86
C GLU A 124 1.08 -9.57 -1.24
N THR A 125 0.52 -8.97 -2.29
CA THR A 125 1.02 -7.70 -2.83
C THR A 125 -0.03 -6.59 -2.86
N TRP A 126 -1.24 -6.84 -2.38
CA TRP A 126 -2.32 -5.85 -2.41
C TRP A 126 -1.96 -4.56 -1.66
N LEU A 127 -1.36 -4.68 -0.47
CA LEU A 127 -1.03 -3.53 0.37
C LEU A 127 0.00 -2.59 -0.29
N PRO A 128 1.21 -3.03 -0.69
CA PRO A 128 2.18 -2.14 -1.31
C PRO A 128 1.71 -1.59 -2.66
N LEU A 129 0.83 -2.29 -3.36
CA LEU A 129 0.29 -1.81 -4.64
C LEU A 129 -0.81 -0.76 -4.42
N ILE A 130 -1.69 -0.92 -3.44
CA ILE A 130 -2.66 0.14 -3.06
C ILE A 130 -1.92 1.38 -2.58
N GLU A 131 -0.92 1.25 -1.70
CA GLU A 131 -0.10 2.35 -1.22
C GLU A 131 0.57 3.10 -2.38
N LYS A 132 1.16 2.37 -3.33
CA LYS A 132 1.75 2.94 -4.54
C LYS A 132 0.74 3.71 -5.39
N ALA A 133 -0.45 3.15 -5.58
CA ALA A 133 -1.51 3.80 -6.34
C ALA A 133 -2.02 5.06 -5.63
N TYR A 134 -2.16 5.01 -4.31
CA TYR A 134 -2.56 6.14 -3.49
C TYR A 134 -1.51 7.26 -3.51
N ALA A 135 -0.23 6.92 -3.37
CA ALA A 135 0.88 7.86 -3.52
C ALA A 135 0.84 8.54 -4.90
N LYS A 136 0.62 7.77 -5.97
CA LYS A 136 0.49 8.31 -7.32
C LYS A 136 -0.71 9.26 -7.45
N ALA A 137 -1.87 8.93 -6.88
CA ALA A 137 -3.06 9.80 -6.87
C ALA A 137 -2.80 11.16 -6.18
N HIS A 138 -1.86 11.21 -5.23
CA HIS A 138 -1.44 12.41 -4.51
C HIS A 138 -0.17 13.07 -5.09
N GLY A 139 0.43 12.46 -6.11
CA GLY A 139 1.65 12.91 -6.78
C GLY A 139 2.81 11.94 -6.61
N ASP A 140 3.24 11.69 -5.38
CA ASP A 140 4.32 10.77 -5.04
C ASP A 140 4.22 10.28 -3.58
N TYR A 141 5.15 9.44 -3.15
CA TYR A 141 5.20 8.95 -1.77
C TYR A 141 5.50 10.04 -0.73
N PHE A 142 6.19 11.11 -1.11
CA PHE A 142 6.46 12.22 -0.21
C PHE A 142 5.18 13.01 0.09
N SER A 143 4.27 13.08 -0.89
CA SER A 143 2.98 13.77 -0.76
C SER A 143 2.02 13.11 0.23
N ILE A 144 2.27 11.85 0.61
CA ILE A 144 1.50 11.12 1.61
C ILE A 144 2.24 10.97 2.96
N GLU A 145 3.39 11.63 3.14
CA GLU A 145 4.05 11.73 4.44
C GLU A 145 3.28 12.66 5.37
N GLY A 146 2.58 12.08 6.33
CA GLY A 146 1.70 12.78 7.25
C GLY A 146 0.32 13.11 6.64
N GLY A 147 -0.72 12.97 7.44
CA GLY A 147 -2.11 13.20 7.07
C GLY A 147 -3.06 12.68 8.14
N PHE A 148 -4.34 12.64 7.82
CA PHE A 148 -5.39 12.21 8.75
C PHE A 148 -6.07 10.93 8.25
N ALA A 149 -6.20 9.94 9.12
CA ALA A 149 -6.86 8.68 8.78
C ALA A 149 -8.32 8.87 8.31
N SER A 150 -9.00 9.93 8.76
CA SER A 150 -10.35 10.28 8.29
C SER A 150 -10.36 10.63 6.81
N GLU A 151 -9.37 11.38 6.32
CA GLU A 151 -9.24 11.72 4.89
C GLU A 151 -9.02 10.46 4.06
N ALA A 152 -8.08 9.61 4.47
CA ALA A 152 -7.86 8.35 3.76
C ALA A 152 -9.10 7.44 3.75
N ILE A 153 -9.88 7.41 4.84
CA ILE A 153 -11.12 6.64 4.87
C ILE A 153 -12.14 7.20 3.87
N GLU A 154 -12.24 8.52 3.73
CA GLU A 154 -13.08 9.15 2.70
C GLU A 154 -12.60 8.76 1.31
N ASP A 155 -11.31 8.88 1.03
CA ASP A 155 -10.71 8.53 -0.25
C ASP A 155 -10.90 7.04 -0.62
N LEU A 156 -10.84 6.16 0.36
CA LEU A 156 -10.99 4.71 0.16
C LEU A 156 -12.46 4.27 0.02
N THR A 157 -13.43 5.05 0.52
CA THR A 157 -14.81 4.57 0.65
C THR A 157 -15.84 5.46 -0.03
N GLY A 158 -15.50 6.71 -0.36
CA GLY A 158 -16.45 7.75 -0.78
C GLY A 158 -17.41 8.14 0.33
N GLY A 159 -17.11 7.75 1.58
CA GLY A 159 -17.90 8.11 2.76
C GLY A 159 -17.51 9.49 3.29
N VAL A 160 -18.06 9.84 4.44
CA VAL A 160 -17.68 11.05 5.19
C VAL A 160 -17.00 10.61 6.48
N GLY A 161 -15.76 11.02 6.69
CA GLY A 161 -15.02 10.80 7.91
C GLY A 161 -15.44 11.77 9.00
N VAL A 162 -15.82 11.27 10.16
CA VAL A 162 -16.14 12.11 11.33
C VAL A 162 -15.23 11.69 12.49
N VAL A 163 -14.44 12.64 12.96
CA VAL A 163 -13.62 12.45 14.16
C VAL A 163 -14.44 12.86 15.37
N LEU A 164 -14.79 11.88 16.22
CA LEU A 164 -15.48 12.14 17.47
C LEU A 164 -14.45 12.30 18.58
N ASN A 165 -14.43 13.46 19.22
CA ASN A 165 -13.61 13.70 20.38
C ASN A 165 -14.37 13.23 21.63
N PRO A 166 -13.82 12.31 22.47
CA PRO A 166 -14.51 11.82 23.66
C PRO A 166 -14.88 12.93 24.65
N GLU A 167 -14.14 14.05 24.65
CA GLU A 167 -14.41 15.20 25.53
C GLU A 167 -15.61 16.01 25.08
N ASP A 168 -15.97 15.98 23.79
CA ASP A 168 -17.10 16.73 23.24
C ASP A 168 -18.45 16.00 23.42
N SER A 169 -18.42 14.70 23.71
CA SER A 169 -19.62 13.92 23.94
C SER A 169 -20.11 14.07 25.38
N LYS A 170 -21.10 14.91 25.61
CA LYS A 170 -21.86 14.97 26.87
C LYS A 170 -22.59 13.65 27.22
N SER A 171 -22.43 12.62 26.43
CA SER A 171 -22.94 11.27 26.66
C SER A 171 -21.85 10.36 27.17
N ASN A 172 -21.75 10.31 28.48
CA ASN A 172 -20.76 9.67 29.34
C ASN A 172 -20.70 8.14 29.26
N HIS A 173 -21.07 7.47 28.16
CA HIS A 173 -21.26 6.02 28.26
C HIS A 173 -20.63 5.15 27.15
N LEU A 174 -19.94 5.66 26.16
CA LEU A 174 -19.69 4.71 25.07
C LEU A 174 -18.29 4.56 24.49
N LEU A 175 -17.31 5.44 24.63
CA LEU A 175 -16.01 5.10 23.99
C LEU A 175 -14.79 5.79 24.63
N PRO A 176 -13.78 5.04 25.07
CA PRO A 176 -12.51 5.58 25.56
C PRO A 176 -11.54 6.02 24.46
N HIS A 177 -11.92 5.93 23.17
CA HIS A 177 -11.08 6.25 22.02
C HIS A 177 -11.87 6.96 20.92
N PRO A 178 -11.23 7.81 20.11
CA PRO A 178 -11.88 8.40 18.94
C PRO A 178 -12.36 7.30 17.98
N VAL A 179 -13.59 7.42 17.53
CA VAL A 179 -14.21 6.49 16.58
C VAL A 179 -14.45 7.22 15.29
N VAL A 180 -14.02 6.62 14.22
CA VAL A 180 -14.32 7.08 12.85
C VAL A 180 -15.53 6.33 12.35
N HIS A 181 -16.61 7.05 12.05
CA HIS A 181 -17.78 6.50 11.39
C HIS A 181 -17.70 6.80 9.90
N VAL A 182 -17.81 5.76 9.09
CA VAL A 182 -17.94 5.89 7.64
C VAL A 182 -19.40 5.78 7.29
N LEU A 183 -20.00 6.85 6.79
CA LEU A 183 -21.35 6.83 6.26
C LEU A 183 -21.28 6.38 4.79
N PRO A 184 -22.10 5.40 4.35
CA PRO A 184 -22.10 5.00 2.95
C PRO A 184 -22.54 6.17 2.07
N SER A 185 -21.76 6.48 1.06
CA SER A 185 -22.20 7.38 -0.01
C SER A 185 -23.37 6.72 -0.76
N ARG A 186 -24.43 7.48 -1.02
CA ARG A 186 -25.65 6.98 -1.71
C ARG A 186 -25.44 6.67 -3.18
N ASP A 187 -24.35 7.14 -3.77
CA ASP A 187 -24.08 7.06 -5.20
C ASP A 187 -22.82 6.25 -5.47
N ARG A 188 -22.90 4.93 -5.28
CA ARG A 188 -21.99 4.03 -5.97
C ARG A 188 -22.62 3.68 -7.33
N LEU A 189 -21.92 4.07 -8.38
CA LEU A 189 -22.20 3.68 -9.75
C LEU A 189 -22.36 2.16 -9.91
#